data_f2e5163ee9567a8dbb4d5fbe94942529
#
_entry.id   f2e5163ee9567a8dbb4d5fbe94942529
#
_cell.length_a   1.000
_cell.length_b   1.000
_cell.length_c   1.000
_cell.angle_alpha   90.00
_cell.angle_beta   90.00
_cell.angle_gamma   90.00
#
_symmetry.space_group_name_H-M   'P 1'
#
loop_
_entity.id
_entity.type
_entity.pdbx_description
1 polymer ?
#
loop_
_entity_poly.entity_id
_entity_poly.type
_entity_poly.pdbx_seq_one_letter_code
_entity_poly.pdbx_strand_id
1 'polypeptide(L)'
;MWREIDPDETVEIHIDGHRVRAYSFGNGPETVLCLNGGPGLPCDYLREAHSCLIDHGYRVVAFDQLGTGASDRPDDASLWTIGRYVAETETVRRELGLGKVHMLGHSWGGWLAIDYALTHPENLASLI
;
A
#
# COMPACT_ATOMS: atom_id res chain seq x y z
N MET A 1 1.61 -17.12 -12.33
CA MET A 1 1.22 -16.73 -13.71
C MET A 1 0.67 -15.31 -13.66
N TRP A 2 1.16 -14.47 -14.53
CA TRP A 2 0.64 -13.11 -14.67
C TRP A 2 -0.78 -13.14 -15.23
N ARG A 3 -1.71 -12.52 -14.56
CA ARG A 3 -3.08 -12.31 -15.06
C ARG A 3 -3.66 -11.04 -14.45
N GLU A 4 -4.50 -10.37 -15.20
CA GLU A 4 -5.25 -9.23 -14.71
C GLU A 4 -6.41 -9.72 -13.84
N ILE A 5 -6.51 -9.18 -12.63
CA ILE A 5 -7.56 -9.49 -11.67
C ILE A 5 -8.17 -8.16 -11.20
N ASP A 6 -9.48 -8.07 -11.23
CA ASP A 6 -10.18 -6.90 -10.68
C ASP A 6 -10.13 -6.94 -9.14
N PRO A 7 -10.00 -5.79 -8.48
CA PRO A 7 -10.09 -5.73 -7.03
C PRO A 7 -11.50 -6.10 -6.55
N ASP A 8 -11.57 -6.80 -5.44
CA ASP A 8 -12.85 -7.07 -4.75
C ASP A 8 -13.40 -5.81 -4.10
N GLU A 9 -12.51 -4.93 -3.63
CA GLU A 9 -12.86 -3.65 -3.04
C GLU A 9 -11.93 -2.55 -3.53
N THR A 10 -12.51 -1.39 -3.81
CA THR A 10 -11.80 -0.12 -4.03
C THR A 10 -12.28 0.84 -2.97
N VAL A 11 -11.36 1.33 -2.14
CA VAL A 11 -11.68 2.15 -0.97
C VAL A 11 -10.99 3.50 -1.07
N GLU A 12 -11.71 4.57 -0.74
CA GLU A 12 -11.15 5.89 -0.55
C GLU A 12 -10.89 6.13 0.95
N ILE A 13 -9.64 6.41 1.28
CA ILE A 13 -9.19 6.67 2.64
C ILE A 13 -8.86 8.14 2.75
N HIS A 14 -9.43 8.82 3.75
CA HIS A 14 -9.16 10.23 4.00
C HIS A 14 -8.00 10.39 4.98
N ILE A 15 -6.97 11.10 4.54
CA ILE A 15 -5.74 11.35 5.32
C ILE A 15 -5.43 12.84 5.22
N ASP A 16 -5.51 13.56 6.35
CA ASP A 16 -5.22 15.00 6.44
C ASP A 16 -5.95 15.84 5.37
N GLY A 17 -7.21 15.51 5.11
CA GLY A 17 -8.06 16.22 4.14
C GLY A 17 -7.84 15.80 2.68
N HIS A 18 -6.98 14.84 2.41
CA HIS A 18 -6.73 14.28 1.08
C HIS A 18 -7.28 12.87 0.96
N ARG A 19 -7.62 12.46 -0.28
CA ARG A 19 -8.10 11.12 -0.59
C ARG A 19 -6.94 10.26 -1.11
N VAL A 20 -6.80 9.08 -0.53
CA VAL A 20 -5.90 8.03 -0.99
C VAL A 20 -6.74 6.83 -1.40
N ARG A 21 -6.52 6.31 -2.60
CA ARG A 21 -7.27 5.17 -3.12
C ARG A 21 -6.50 3.88 -2.92
N ALA A 22 -7.16 2.92 -2.26
CA ALA A 22 -6.63 1.59 -2.00
C ALA A 22 -7.48 0.52 -2.70
N TYR A 23 -6.83 -0.58 -3.04
CA TYR A 23 -7.40 -1.72 -3.75
C TYR A 23 -7.12 -2.99 -2.96
N SER A 24 -8.15 -3.79 -2.73
CA SER A 24 -8.06 -5.05 -1.99
C SER A 24 -8.49 -6.22 -2.85
N PHE A 25 -7.71 -7.28 -2.81
CA PHE A 25 -7.91 -8.52 -3.57
C PHE A 25 -7.92 -9.70 -2.61
N GLY A 26 -8.93 -10.55 -2.72
CA GLY A 26 -9.06 -11.72 -1.86
C GLY A 26 -9.43 -11.38 -0.42
N ASN A 27 -9.55 -12.41 0.40
CA ASN A 27 -9.96 -12.32 1.80
C ASN A 27 -9.22 -13.31 2.70
N GLY A 28 -8.03 -13.74 2.27
CA GLY A 28 -7.21 -14.65 3.07
C GLY A 28 -6.86 -14.08 4.45
N PRO A 29 -6.48 -14.96 5.41
CA PRO A 29 -6.19 -14.55 6.77
C PRO A 29 -4.90 -13.75 6.91
N GLU A 30 -3.98 -13.86 5.96
CA GLU A 30 -2.73 -13.11 5.92
C GLU A 30 -2.76 -12.10 4.78
N THR A 31 -2.26 -10.89 5.05
CA THR A 31 -2.29 -9.79 4.09
C THR A 31 -0.89 -9.43 3.62
N VAL A 32 -0.74 -9.30 2.31
CA VAL A 32 0.41 -8.65 1.67
C VAL A 32 0.03 -7.21 1.35
N LEU A 33 0.70 -6.25 1.96
CA LEU A 33 0.56 -4.82 1.68
C LEU A 33 1.71 -4.37 0.78
N CYS A 34 1.36 -3.91 -0.42
CA CYS A 34 2.33 -3.53 -1.44
C CYS A 34 2.60 -2.02 -1.45
N LEU A 35 3.88 -1.65 -1.40
CA LEU A 35 4.35 -0.27 -1.51
C LEU A 35 5.07 -0.06 -2.85
N ASN A 36 4.52 0.80 -3.68
CA ASN A 36 5.03 1.07 -5.02
C ASN A 36 6.29 1.93 -5.03
N GLY A 37 6.99 1.88 -6.15
CA GLY A 37 8.19 2.64 -6.42
C GLY A 37 7.93 4.08 -6.88
N GLY A 38 8.99 4.75 -7.24
CA GLY A 38 9.05 6.15 -7.67
C GLY A 38 10.02 6.93 -6.79
N PRO A 39 9.56 7.77 -5.85
CA PRO A 39 8.16 8.11 -5.57
C PRO A 39 7.46 8.70 -6.79
N GLY A 40 6.15 8.48 -6.89
CA GLY A 40 5.32 9.08 -7.93
C GLY A 40 4.72 8.09 -8.95
N LEU A 41 5.05 6.81 -8.88
CA LEU A 41 4.38 5.79 -9.68
C LEU A 41 3.06 5.37 -9.03
N PRO A 42 2.02 5.08 -9.81
CA PRO A 42 0.81 4.45 -9.29
C PRO A 42 1.07 2.98 -8.94
N CYS A 43 0.16 2.37 -8.17
CA CYS A 43 0.32 1.01 -7.68
C CYS A 43 -0.09 -0.09 -8.69
N ASP A 44 -0.55 0.27 -9.87
CA ASP A 44 -1.13 -0.65 -10.85
C ASP A 44 -0.22 -1.83 -11.19
N TYR A 45 1.04 -1.57 -11.49
CA TYR A 45 2.00 -2.63 -11.84
C TYR A 45 2.24 -3.62 -10.68
N LEU A 46 2.20 -3.16 -9.43
CA LEU A 46 2.35 -4.06 -8.26
C LEU A 46 1.11 -4.93 -8.05
N ARG A 47 -0.08 -4.33 -8.14
CA ARG A 47 -1.32 -5.11 -7.98
C ARG A 47 -1.49 -6.12 -9.11
N GLU A 48 -1.14 -5.75 -10.35
CA GLU A 48 -1.16 -6.68 -11.47
C GLU A 48 -0.19 -7.85 -11.28
N ALA A 49 1.02 -7.56 -10.79
CA ALA A 49 2.03 -8.60 -10.57
C ALA A 49 1.72 -9.52 -9.39
N HIS A 50 1.07 -9.03 -8.34
CA HIS A 50 0.96 -9.74 -7.06
C HIS A 50 -0.45 -10.17 -6.68
N SER A 51 -1.51 -9.69 -7.36
CA SER A 51 -2.89 -10.08 -7.05
C SER A 51 -3.11 -11.61 -7.17
N CYS A 52 -2.30 -12.30 -7.96
CA CYS A 52 -2.36 -13.77 -8.06
C CYS A 52 -2.08 -14.50 -6.73
N LEU A 53 -1.53 -13.84 -5.72
CA LEU A 53 -1.31 -14.42 -4.40
C LEU A 53 -2.62 -14.79 -3.69
N ILE A 54 -3.77 -14.28 -4.16
CA ILE A 54 -5.09 -14.71 -3.66
C ILE A 54 -5.33 -16.21 -3.87
N ASP A 55 -4.74 -16.78 -4.91
CA ASP A 55 -4.84 -18.22 -5.19
C ASP A 55 -4.08 -19.07 -4.16
N HIS A 56 -3.23 -18.43 -3.36
CA HIS A 56 -2.42 -19.05 -2.32
C HIS A 56 -2.87 -18.67 -0.90
N GLY A 57 -4.09 -18.15 -0.76
CA GLY A 57 -4.69 -17.87 0.53
C GLY A 57 -4.31 -16.54 1.16
N TYR A 58 -3.78 -15.59 0.38
CA TYR A 58 -3.47 -14.25 0.84
C TYR A 58 -4.56 -13.24 0.46
N ARG A 59 -4.69 -12.21 1.27
CA ARG A 59 -5.30 -10.95 0.88
C ARG A 59 -4.18 -10.04 0.36
N VAL A 60 -4.38 -9.41 -0.78
CA VAL A 60 -3.41 -8.46 -1.33
C VAL A 60 -4.01 -7.07 -1.30
N VAL A 61 -3.26 -6.11 -0.79
CA VAL A 61 -3.66 -4.70 -0.74
C VAL A 61 -2.56 -3.86 -1.38
N ALA A 62 -2.95 -2.97 -2.27
CA ALA A 62 -2.10 -1.94 -2.84
C ALA A 62 -2.86 -0.61 -2.82
N PHE A 63 -2.13 0.50 -2.79
CA PHE A 63 -2.75 1.82 -2.82
C PHE A 63 -1.91 2.80 -3.63
N ASP A 64 -2.59 3.74 -4.26
CA ASP A 64 -1.92 4.87 -4.88
C ASP A 64 -1.51 5.84 -3.78
N GLN A 65 -0.21 5.98 -3.55
CA GLN A 65 0.31 6.96 -2.59
C GLN A 65 -0.14 8.36 -2.97
N LEU A 66 -0.30 9.24 -2.00
CA LEU A 66 -0.68 10.62 -2.26
C LEU A 66 0.23 11.24 -3.33
N GLY A 67 -0.37 11.91 -4.29
CA GLY A 67 0.34 12.46 -5.44
C GLY A 67 0.42 11.53 -6.65
N THR A 68 -0.14 10.32 -6.58
CA THR A 68 -0.07 9.33 -7.66
C THR A 68 -1.44 8.76 -8.05
N GLY A 69 -1.52 8.18 -9.22
CA GLY A 69 -2.66 7.40 -9.68
C GLY A 69 -4.00 8.09 -9.50
N ALA A 70 -4.92 7.41 -8.85
CA ALA A 70 -6.27 7.89 -8.56
C ALA A 70 -6.41 8.61 -7.21
N SER A 71 -5.33 8.74 -6.44
CA SER A 71 -5.28 9.54 -5.22
C SER A 71 -5.18 11.02 -5.52
N ASP A 72 -5.47 11.87 -4.54
CA ASP A 72 -5.34 13.32 -4.68
C ASP A 72 -3.89 13.71 -4.98
N ARG A 73 -3.73 14.82 -5.70
CA ARG A 73 -2.42 15.35 -6.12
C ARG A 73 -2.26 16.79 -5.66
N PRO A 74 -2.07 17.01 -4.35
CA PRO A 74 -1.93 18.36 -3.81
C PRO A 74 -0.63 19.02 -4.30
N ASP A 75 -0.70 20.31 -4.58
CA ASP A 75 0.46 21.15 -4.89
C ASP A 75 1.00 21.78 -3.60
N ASP A 76 1.62 20.93 -2.77
CA ASP A 76 2.18 21.33 -1.47
C ASP A 76 3.46 20.52 -1.20
N ALA A 77 4.60 21.16 -1.42
CA ALA A 77 5.89 20.52 -1.27
C ALA A 77 6.19 20.05 0.17
N SER A 78 5.52 20.60 1.18
CA SER A 78 5.70 20.18 2.58
C SER A 78 5.20 18.77 2.87
N LEU A 79 4.37 18.22 2.00
CA LEU A 79 3.82 16.85 2.12
C LEU A 79 4.81 15.76 1.71
N TRP A 80 5.87 16.10 0.99
CA TRP A 80 6.80 15.10 0.43
C TRP A 80 7.94 14.80 1.40
N THR A 81 7.58 14.22 2.55
CA THR A 81 8.52 13.76 3.57
C THR A 81 8.31 12.27 3.84
N ILE A 82 9.38 11.57 4.18
CA ILE A 82 9.30 10.12 4.44
C ILE A 82 8.38 9.83 5.63
N GLY A 83 8.42 10.66 6.67
CA GLY A 83 7.57 10.51 7.84
C GLY A 83 6.08 10.58 7.50
N ARG A 84 5.70 11.46 6.56
CA ARG A 84 4.32 11.55 6.09
C ARG A 84 3.92 10.28 5.32
N TYR A 85 4.79 9.75 4.46
CA TYR A 85 4.51 8.50 3.75
C TYR A 85 4.39 7.30 4.70
N VAL A 86 5.19 7.25 5.75
CA VAL A 86 5.06 6.24 6.81
C VAL A 86 3.70 6.36 7.51
N ALA A 87 3.29 7.56 7.88
CA ALA A 87 2.00 7.81 8.51
C ALA A 87 0.83 7.45 7.58
N GLU A 88 0.94 7.74 6.29
CA GLU A 88 -0.04 7.35 5.27
C GLU A 88 -0.18 5.83 5.19
N THR A 89 0.93 5.12 5.12
CA THR A 89 0.96 3.65 5.08
C THR A 89 0.29 3.05 6.31
N GLU A 90 0.58 3.58 7.50
CA GLU A 90 -0.05 3.13 8.75
C GLU A 90 -1.55 3.43 8.76
N THR A 91 -1.96 4.57 8.23
CA THR A 91 -3.38 4.91 8.14
C THR A 91 -4.11 3.94 7.20
N VAL A 92 -3.53 3.62 6.05
CA VAL A 92 -4.10 2.62 5.13
C VAL A 92 -4.26 1.27 5.82
N ARG A 93 -3.21 0.78 6.48
CA ARG A 93 -3.25 -0.49 7.20
C ARG A 93 -4.38 -0.51 8.24
N ARG A 94 -4.47 0.53 9.03
CA ARG A 94 -5.42 0.65 10.13
C ARG A 94 -6.87 0.80 9.64
N GLU A 95 -7.11 1.67 8.68
CA GLU A 95 -8.45 1.92 8.14
C GLU A 95 -9.02 0.69 7.42
N LEU A 96 -8.18 -0.14 6.82
CA LEU A 96 -8.59 -1.39 6.20
C LEU A 96 -8.59 -2.59 7.17
N GLY A 97 -8.23 -2.39 8.43
CA GLY A 97 -8.26 -3.43 9.46
C GLY A 97 -7.31 -4.59 9.18
N LEU A 98 -6.13 -4.33 8.64
CA LEU A 98 -5.25 -5.39 8.13
C LEU A 98 -4.49 -6.19 9.21
N GLY A 99 -4.43 -5.72 10.43
CA GLY A 99 -3.62 -6.36 11.47
C GLY A 99 -2.12 -6.29 11.13
N LYS A 100 -1.38 -7.37 11.41
CA LYS A 100 0.01 -7.51 10.95
C LYS A 100 0.03 -7.85 9.47
N VAL A 101 0.96 -7.25 8.74
CA VAL A 101 1.07 -7.43 7.29
C VAL A 101 2.44 -7.96 6.88
N HIS A 102 2.47 -8.71 5.77
CA HIS A 102 3.66 -8.92 4.98
C HIS A 102 3.82 -7.68 4.10
N MET A 103 4.82 -6.86 4.37
CA MET A 103 5.02 -5.62 3.63
C MET A 103 5.98 -5.85 2.48
N LEU A 104 5.50 -5.65 1.27
CA LEU A 104 6.29 -5.79 0.05
C LEU A 104 6.57 -4.41 -0.52
N GLY A 105 7.84 -4.04 -0.58
CA GLY A 105 8.28 -2.74 -1.09
C GLY A 105 9.15 -2.88 -2.35
N HIS A 106 8.79 -2.16 -3.40
CA HIS A 106 9.57 -2.10 -4.63
C HIS A 106 10.26 -0.76 -4.78
N SER A 107 11.60 -0.75 -4.97
CA SER A 107 12.38 0.46 -5.20
C SER A 107 12.19 1.48 -4.08
N TRP A 108 11.68 2.69 -4.36
CA TRP A 108 11.27 3.67 -3.34
C TRP A 108 10.38 3.05 -2.27
N GLY A 109 9.44 2.17 -2.67
CA GLY A 109 8.59 1.45 -1.73
C GLY A 109 9.37 0.56 -0.78
N GLY A 110 10.54 0.04 -1.18
CA GLY A 110 11.46 -0.68 -0.31
C GLY A 110 12.08 0.22 0.75
N TRP A 111 12.46 1.44 0.41
CA TRP A 111 12.92 2.44 1.37
C TRP A 111 11.82 2.79 2.38
N LEU A 112 10.63 3.06 1.87
CA LEU A 112 9.48 3.36 2.70
C LEU A 112 9.15 2.19 3.65
N ALA A 113 9.24 0.97 3.16
CA ALA A 113 9.00 -0.23 3.96
C ALA A 113 10.02 -0.37 5.11
N ILE A 114 11.29 -0.03 4.87
CA ILE A 114 12.33 -0.03 5.92
C ILE A 114 12.02 1.03 6.98
N ASP A 115 11.69 2.25 6.58
CA ASP A 115 11.33 3.30 7.54
C ASP A 115 10.06 2.97 8.31
N TYR A 116 9.08 2.36 7.65
CA TYR A 116 7.90 1.84 8.32
C TYR A 116 8.26 0.76 9.35
N ALA A 117 9.13 -0.19 9.00
CA ALA A 117 9.57 -1.26 9.89
C ALA A 117 10.31 -0.72 11.12
N LEU A 118 11.08 0.34 10.97
CA LEU A 118 11.77 1.01 12.08
C LEU A 118 10.79 1.76 13.01
N THR A 119 9.69 2.25 12.46
CA THR A 119 8.69 3.04 13.21
C THR A 119 7.61 2.14 13.84
N HIS A 120 7.15 1.12 13.14
CA HIS A 120 6.04 0.25 13.52
C HIS A 120 6.39 -1.25 13.38
N PRO A 121 7.47 -1.74 13.99
CA PRO A 121 7.88 -3.14 13.83
C PRO A 121 6.83 -4.14 14.30
N GLU A 122 5.99 -3.75 15.27
CA GLU A 122 4.92 -4.58 15.82
C GLU A 122 3.80 -4.90 14.81
N ASN A 123 3.69 -4.13 13.75
CA ASN A 123 2.65 -4.27 12.73
C ASN A 123 3.08 -5.13 11.53
N LEU A 124 4.29 -5.68 11.57
CA LEU A 124 4.84 -6.50 10.50
C LEU A 124 4.84 -7.98 10.86
N ALA A 125 4.35 -8.80 9.92
CA ALA A 125 4.58 -10.23 9.91
C ALA A 125 5.92 -10.56 9.20
N SER A 126 6.21 -9.84 8.11
CA SER A 126 7.49 -9.91 7.40
C SER A 126 7.71 -8.66 6.55
N LEU A 127 8.94 -8.51 6.07
CA LEU A 127 9.37 -7.45 5.14
C LEU A 127 10.01 -8.10 3.92
N ILE A 128 9.55 -7.68 2.73
CA ILE A 128 9.96 -8.23 1.43
C ILE A 128 10.43 -7.10 0.52
#